data_e571c7672fc4197a4d587bdd1e73e5a3
#
_entry.id   e571c7672fc4197a4d587bdd1e73e5a3
#
_cell.length_a   1.000
_cell.length_b   1.000
_cell.length_c   1.000
_cell.angle_alpha   90.00
_cell.angle_beta   90.00
_cell.angle_gamma   90.00
#
_symmetry.space_group_name_H-M   'P 1'
#
loop_
_entity.id
_entity.type
_entity.pdbx_description
1 polymer ?
#
loop_
_entity_poly.entity_id
_entity_poly.type
_entity_poly.pdbx_seq_one_letter_code
_entity_poly.pdbx_strand_id
1 'polypeptide(L)'
;MTTNTVVPEMDGLKTRLNTIWTAGDYDRFSRYMEGGAREFYERLQIAPGCRLLDVGCGSGQLALLAAKDGVEVTGVDIAANWVERAQARARAEGVTARFEVADAEALPFEAASFDVVVSLIGAMFAPRPDLVTQELLRVCTPGGTLAMANWTAEGFVGQMFKNVAKFIR
;
A
#
# COMPACT_ATOMS: atom_id res chain seq x y z
N MET A 1 0.74 21.97 -21.64
CA MET A 1 1.82 20.96 -21.66
C MET A 1 2.69 21.22 -20.43
N THR A 2 2.37 20.60 -19.31
CA THR A 2 3.19 20.66 -18.10
C THR A 2 4.32 19.64 -18.25
N THR A 3 5.52 20.13 -18.50
CA THR A 3 6.73 19.32 -18.49
C THR A 3 6.92 18.76 -17.10
N ASN A 4 6.76 17.44 -16.99
CA ASN A 4 7.08 16.68 -15.77
C ASN A 4 8.61 16.76 -15.59
N THR A 5 9.08 17.76 -14.88
CA THR A 5 10.50 17.91 -14.57
C THR A 5 10.82 16.84 -13.53
N VAL A 6 11.31 15.70 -14.00
CA VAL A 6 11.89 14.67 -13.13
C VAL A 6 13.04 15.34 -12.36
N VAL A 7 12.86 15.47 -11.04
CA VAL A 7 13.90 16.04 -10.18
C VAL A 7 14.87 14.89 -9.88
N PRO A 8 16.13 14.93 -10.37
CA PRO A 8 17.10 13.83 -10.20
C PRO A 8 17.29 13.40 -8.74
N GLU A 9 17.11 14.33 -7.81
CA GLU A 9 17.16 14.11 -6.37
C GLU A 9 16.02 13.20 -5.87
N MET A 10 14.84 13.28 -6.49
CA MET A 10 13.67 12.48 -6.12
C MET A 10 13.80 11.00 -6.56
N ASP A 11 14.37 10.74 -7.74
CA ASP A 11 14.61 9.37 -8.21
C ASP A 11 15.65 8.67 -7.32
N GLY A 12 16.67 9.41 -6.87
CA GLY A 12 17.63 8.93 -5.88
C GLY A 12 16.97 8.58 -4.54
N LEU A 13 16.01 9.38 -4.09
CA LEU A 13 15.26 9.11 -2.85
C LEU A 13 14.39 7.86 -3.00
N LYS A 14 13.65 7.73 -4.10
CA LYS A 14 12.82 6.53 -4.37
C LYS A 14 13.65 5.25 -4.44
N THR A 15 14.82 5.31 -5.08
CA THR A 15 15.76 4.19 -5.12
C THR A 15 16.21 3.77 -3.71
N ARG A 16 16.54 4.73 -2.84
CA ARG A 16 16.90 4.45 -1.45
C ARG A 16 15.74 3.87 -0.65
N LEU A 17 14.53 4.42 -0.81
CA LEU A 17 13.34 3.90 -0.16
C LEU A 17 13.05 2.47 -0.60
N ASN A 18 13.11 2.16 -1.89
CA ASN A 18 12.98 0.80 -2.39
C ASN A 18 14.03 -0.13 -1.76
N THR A 19 15.29 0.28 -1.68
CA THR A 19 16.34 -0.49 -1.01
C THR A 19 16.03 -0.75 0.45
N ILE A 20 15.48 0.23 1.18
CA ILE A 20 15.08 0.09 2.59
C ILE A 20 13.93 -0.92 2.71
N TRP A 21 12.90 -0.79 1.87
CA TRP A 21 11.72 -1.66 1.92
C TRP A 21 11.98 -3.08 1.43
N THR A 22 12.99 -3.29 0.58
CA THR A 22 13.43 -4.63 0.15
C THR A 22 14.35 -5.30 1.16
N ALA A 23 14.92 -4.54 2.12
CA ALA A 23 15.83 -5.07 3.12
C ALA A 23 15.08 -5.71 4.31
N GLY A 24 15.66 -6.77 4.87
CA GLY A 24 15.17 -7.39 6.09
C GLY A 24 13.93 -8.29 5.90
N ASP A 25 13.33 -8.68 7.02
CA ASP A 25 12.14 -9.54 7.08
C ASP A 25 10.94 -8.78 7.64
N TYR A 26 10.43 -7.84 6.82
CA TYR A 26 9.23 -7.07 7.18
C TYR A 26 8.00 -7.97 7.31
N ASP A 27 7.93 -9.10 6.59
CA ASP A 27 6.82 -10.05 6.69
C ASP A 27 6.67 -10.61 8.12
N ARG A 28 7.79 -10.93 8.76
CA ARG A 28 7.76 -11.36 10.17
C ARG A 28 7.21 -10.27 11.09
N PHE A 29 7.57 -9.01 10.86
CA PHE A 29 7.06 -7.88 11.62
C PHE A 29 5.57 -7.65 11.33
N SER A 30 5.16 -7.70 10.06
CA SER A 30 3.77 -7.43 9.64
C SER A 30 2.76 -8.44 10.21
N ARG A 31 3.19 -9.66 10.56
CA ARG A 31 2.33 -10.65 11.22
C ARG A 31 1.82 -10.19 12.58
N TYR A 32 2.59 -9.38 13.30
CA TYR A 32 2.10 -8.77 14.55
C TYR A 32 1.01 -7.73 14.32
N MET A 33 0.84 -7.25 13.10
CA MET A 33 -0.17 -6.28 12.71
C MET A 33 -1.40 -6.90 12.04
N GLU A 34 -1.46 -8.22 11.87
CA GLU A 34 -2.58 -8.91 11.21
C GLU A 34 -3.93 -8.64 11.90
N GLY A 35 -3.93 -8.52 13.24
CA GLY A 35 -5.12 -8.13 13.99
C GLY A 35 -5.64 -6.74 13.61
N GLY A 36 -4.74 -5.77 13.46
CA GLY A 36 -5.09 -4.42 13.01
C GLY A 36 -5.54 -4.38 11.55
N ALA A 37 -4.94 -5.20 10.68
CA ALA A 37 -5.36 -5.32 9.28
C ALA A 37 -6.78 -5.87 9.18
N ARG A 38 -7.10 -6.89 9.98
CA ARG A 38 -8.45 -7.47 10.07
C ARG A 38 -9.46 -6.44 10.58
N GLU A 39 -9.17 -5.76 11.68
CA GLU A 39 -10.06 -4.74 12.24
C GLU A 39 -10.31 -3.60 11.23
N PHE A 40 -9.26 -3.14 10.53
CA PHE A 40 -9.39 -2.12 9.50
C PHE A 40 -10.29 -2.61 8.35
N TYR A 41 -10.06 -3.83 7.86
CA TYR A 41 -10.84 -4.42 6.78
C TYR A 41 -12.31 -4.60 7.17
N GLU A 42 -12.61 -5.16 8.34
CA GLU A 42 -13.97 -5.40 8.82
C GLU A 42 -14.78 -4.10 8.97
N ARG A 43 -14.14 -2.98 9.33
CA ARG A 43 -14.79 -1.67 9.39
C ARG A 43 -15.24 -1.13 8.04
N LEU A 44 -14.60 -1.55 6.95
CA LEU A 44 -14.94 -1.08 5.60
C LEU A 44 -16.21 -1.73 5.05
N GLN A 45 -16.63 -2.88 5.57
CA GLN A 45 -17.84 -3.61 5.16
C GLN A 45 -17.95 -3.78 3.64
N ILE A 46 -16.86 -4.20 3.01
CA ILE A 46 -16.77 -4.33 1.55
C ILE A 46 -17.61 -5.51 1.09
N ALA A 47 -18.50 -5.27 0.12
CA ALA A 47 -19.32 -6.33 -0.45
C ALA A 47 -18.50 -7.24 -1.39
N PRO A 48 -18.82 -8.56 -1.45
CA PRO A 48 -18.26 -9.44 -2.46
C PRO A 48 -18.47 -8.91 -3.88
N GLY A 49 -17.52 -9.12 -4.77
CA GLY A 49 -17.56 -8.63 -6.15
C GLY A 49 -17.16 -7.16 -6.35
N CYS A 50 -16.93 -6.39 -5.27
CA CYS A 50 -16.32 -5.06 -5.41
C CYS A 50 -14.87 -5.18 -5.88
N ARG A 51 -14.42 -4.24 -6.70
CA ARG A 51 -13.04 -4.11 -7.15
C ARG A 51 -12.26 -3.30 -6.12
N LEU A 52 -11.29 -3.94 -5.46
CA LEU A 52 -10.47 -3.31 -4.43
C LEU A 52 -9.03 -3.16 -4.90
N LEU A 53 -8.46 -1.97 -4.70
CA LEU A 53 -7.03 -1.70 -4.82
C LEU A 53 -6.41 -1.52 -3.43
N ASP A 54 -5.39 -2.33 -3.11
CA ASP A 54 -4.57 -2.21 -1.89
C ASP A 54 -3.20 -1.61 -2.24
N VAL A 55 -2.96 -0.35 -1.87
CA VAL A 55 -1.75 0.41 -2.22
C VAL A 55 -0.73 0.36 -1.09
N GLY A 56 0.46 -0.17 -1.39
CA GLY A 56 1.46 -0.53 -0.39
C GLY A 56 1.06 -1.83 0.31
N CYS A 57 0.63 -2.82 -0.47
CA CYS A 57 0.01 -4.07 0.03
C CYS A 57 0.98 -4.98 0.81
N GLY A 58 2.29 -4.74 0.72
CA GLY A 58 3.30 -5.60 1.33
C GLY A 58 3.13 -7.07 0.91
N SER A 59 3.16 -7.99 1.86
CA SER A 59 2.92 -9.41 1.60
C SER A 59 1.43 -9.79 1.62
N GLY A 60 0.52 -8.82 1.44
CA GLY A 60 -0.90 -9.05 1.17
C GLY A 60 -1.78 -9.25 2.41
N GLN A 61 -1.45 -8.68 3.57
CA GLN A 61 -2.21 -8.90 4.80
C GLN A 61 -3.69 -8.53 4.67
N LEU A 62 -3.99 -7.35 4.13
CA LEU A 62 -5.37 -6.91 3.89
C LEU A 62 -5.94 -7.53 2.62
N ALA A 63 -5.17 -7.50 1.54
CA ALA A 63 -5.56 -8.01 0.23
C ALA A 63 -6.07 -9.46 0.29
N LEU A 64 -5.39 -10.34 1.02
CA LEU A 64 -5.79 -11.75 1.14
C LEU A 64 -7.05 -11.94 2.00
N LEU A 65 -7.29 -11.09 3.01
CA LEU A 65 -8.54 -11.11 3.75
C LEU A 65 -9.71 -10.78 2.83
N ALA A 66 -9.60 -9.69 2.06
CA ALA A 66 -10.63 -9.27 1.13
C ALA A 66 -10.89 -10.32 0.03
N ALA A 67 -9.83 -10.93 -0.51
CA ALA A 67 -9.98 -11.98 -1.53
C ALA A 67 -10.71 -13.22 -1.03
N LYS A 68 -10.53 -13.60 0.25
CA LYS A 68 -11.28 -14.71 0.87
C LYS A 68 -12.78 -14.44 0.98
N ASP A 69 -13.15 -13.18 1.11
CA ASP A 69 -14.55 -12.76 1.19
C ASP A 69 -15.17 -12.50 -0.19
N GLY A 70 -14.47 -12.89 -1.27
CA GLY A 70 -14.97 -12.78 -2.64
C GLY A 70 -14.87 -11.39 -3.25
N VAL A 71 -14.02 -10.53 -2.70
CA VAL A 71 -13.68 -9.22 -3.29
C VAL A 71 -12.67 -9.41 -4.43
N GLU A 72 -12.81 -8.67 -5.53
CA GLU A 72 -11.87 -8.67 -6.66
C GLU A 72 -10.67 -7.78 -6.31
N VAL A 73 -9.58 -8.40 -5.86
CA VAL A 73 -8.45 -7.68 -5.27
C VAL A 73 -7.30 -7.51 -6.26
N THR A 74 -6.79 -6.28 -6.35
CA THR A 74 -5.47 -5.94 -6.87
C THR A 74 -4.64 -5.30 -5.76
N GLY A 75 -3.47 -5.84 -5.47
CA GLY A 75 -2.49 -5.27 -4.54
C GLY A 75 -1.29 -4.72 -5.30
N VAL A 76 -0.78 -3.56 -4.90
CA VAL A 76 0.44 -2.98 -5.45
C VAL A 76 1.42 -2.62 -4.36
N ASP A 77 2.71 -2.82 -4.65
CA ASP A 77 3.80 -2.39 -3.79
C ASP A 77 5.01 -1.97 -4.63
N ILE A 78 5.81 -1.04 -4.15
CA ILE A 78 7.03 -0.61 -4.85
C ILE A 78 8.15 -1.66 -4.75
N ALA A 79 8.10 -2.52 -3.75
CA ALA A 79 9.11 -3.53 -3.47
C ALA A 79 8.71 -4.90 -4.07
N ALA A 80 9.43 -5.32 -5.11
CA ALA A 80 9.12 -6.53 -5.87
C ALA A 80 9.10 -7.81 -5.01
N ASN A 81 10.00 -7.91 -4.02
CA ASN A 81 10.05 -9.06 -3.12
C ASN A 81 8.77 -9.23 -2.28
N TRP A 82 8.07 -8.13 -1.96
CA TRP A 82 6.79 -8.20 -1.23
C TRP A 82 5.66 -8.64 -2.15
N VAL A 83 5.65 -8.15 -3.39
CA VAL A 83 4.71 -8.59 -4.43
C VAL A 83 4.86 -10.11 -4.67
N GLU A 84 6.08 -10.61 -4.80
CA GLU A 84 6.35 -12.05 -4.94
C GLU A 84 5.85 -12.86 -3.74
N ARG A 85 6.05 -12.35 -2.52
CA ARG A 85 5.53 -12.99 -1.29
C ARG A 85 4.01 -12.97 -1.24
N ALA A 86 3.37 -11.86 -1.59
CA ALA A 86 1.91 -11.76 -1.66
C ALA A 86 1.32 -12.77 -2.66
N GLN A 87 1.93 -12.89 -3.84
CA GLN A 87 1.55 -13.91 -4.84
C GLN A 87 1.75 -15.34 -4.32
N ALA A 88 2.86 -15.60 -3.62
CA ALA A 88 3.12 -16.92 -3.05
C ALA A 88 2.10 -17.27 -1.95
N ARG A 89 1.74 -16.31 -1.10
CA ARG A 89 0.71 -16.49 -0.08
C ARG A 89 -0.66 -16.72 -0.69
N ALA A 90 -1.06 -15.96 -1.71
CA ALA A 90 -2.33 -16.16 -2.41
C ALA A 90 -2.44 -17.59 -2.95
N ARG A 91 -1.38 -18.09 -3.60
CA ARG A 91 -1.33 -19.48 -4.08
C ARG A 91 -1.43 -20.49 -2.94
N ALA A 92 -0.69 -20.30 -1.86
CA ALA A 92 -0.68 -21.21 -0.71
C ALA A 92 -2.03 -21.24 0.02
N GLU A 93 -2.73 -20.11 0.07
CA GLU A 93 -4.03 -19.96 0.71
C GLU A 93 -5.21 -20.27 -0.23
N GLY A 94 -4.94 -20.58 -1.51
CA GLY A 94 -5.95 -20.94 -2.51
C GLY A 94 -6.89 -19.80 -2.87
N VAL A 95 -6.45 -18.54 -2.73
CA VAL A 95 -7.25 -17.36 -3.05
C VAL A 95 -6.79 -16.70 -4.35
N THR A 96 -7.74 -16.11 -5.07
CA THR A 96 -7.46 -15.36 -6.30
C THR A 96 -7.32 -13.88 -5.97
N ALA A 97 -6.11 -13.34 -6.19
CA ALA A 97 -5.81 -11.93 -6.10
C ALA A 97 -4.68 -11.59 -7.06
N ARG A 98 -4.70 -10.39 -7.63
CA ARG A 98 -3.64 -9.86 -8.49
C ARG A 98 -2.66 -9.05 -7.67
N PHE A 99 -1.36 -9.24 -7.90
CA PHE A 99 -0.32 -8.44 -7.26
C PHE A 99 0.71 -8.00 -8.30
N GLU A 100 1.06 -6.72 -8.29
CA GLU A 100 2.03 -6.16 -9.23
C GLU A 100 2.88 -5.05 -8.58
N VAL A 101 4.08 -4.85 -9.15
CA VAL A 101 4.97 -3.78 -8.69
C VAL A 101 4.48 -2.45 -9.25
N ALA A 102 4.20 -1.48 -8.38
CA ALA A 102 3.81 -0.15 -8.80
C ALA A 102 4.20 0.91 -7.76
N ASP A 103 4.37 2.14 -8.25
CA ASP A 103 4.60 3.32 -7.44
C ASP A 103 3.25 3.98 -7.08
N ALA A 104 3.00 4.22 -5.80
CA ALA A 104 1.78 4.89 -5.33
C ALA A 104 1.60 6.31 -5.89
N GLU A 105 2.69 6.94 -6.37
CA GLU A 105 2.67 8.27 -6.98
C GLU A 105 2.38 8.25 -8.50
N ALA A 106 2.30 7.05 -9.11
CA ALA A 106 2.04 6.85 -10.54
C ALA A 106 1.43 5.46 -10.77
N LEU A 107 0.17 5.27 -10.41
CA LEU A 107 -0.52 3.99 -10.47
C LEU A 107 -0.83 3.60 -11.93
N PRO A 108 -0.50 2.37 -12.37
CA PRO A 108 -0.65 1.93 -13.76
C PRO A 108 -2.10 1.52 -14.11
N PHE A 109 -3.08 2.26 -13.61
CA PHE A 109 -4.51 1.96 -13.80
C PHE A 109 -5.23 3.13 -14.43
N GLU A 110 -6.28 2.85 -15.18
CA GLU A 110 -7.19 3.86 -15.68
C GLU A 110 -7.96 4.56 -14.55
N ALA A 111 -8.46 5.76 -14.81
CA ALA A 111 -9.31 6.47 -13.87
C ALA A 111 -10.58 5.67 -13.56
N ALA A 112 -11.09 5.77 -12.33
CA ALA A 112 -12.34 5.11 -11.91
C ALA A 112 -12.34 3.58 -12.11
N SER A 113 -11.19 2.92 -11.86
CA SER A 113 -11.03 1.47 -12.05
C SER A 113 -11.46 0.65 -10.83
N PHE A 114 -11.51 1.26 -9.63
CA PHE A 114 -11.75 0.55 -8.38
C PHE A 114 -12.88 1.17 -7.58
N ASP A 115 -13.72 0.32 -7.00
CA ASP A 115 -14.85 0.73 -6.16
C ASP A 115 -14.38 1.06 -4.74
N VAL A 116 -13.29 0.41 -4.32
CA VAL A 116 -12.65 0.62 -3.01
C VAL A 116 -11.13 0.75 -3.22
N VAL A 117 -10.55 1.82 -2.70
CA VAL A 117 -9.11 2.04 -2.71
C VAL A 117 -8.63 2.17 -1.28
N VAL A 118 -7.69 1.32 -0.89
CA VAL A 118 -7.17 1.31 0.49
C VAL A 118 -5.66 1.43 0.53
N SER A 119 -5.14 1.97 1.63
CA SER A 119 -3.74 1.83 1.99
C SER A 119 -3.62 1.67 3.50
N LEU A 120 -3.15 0.50 3.93
CA LEU A 120 -2.87 0.22 5.33
C LEU A 120 -1.37 0.43 5.59
N ILE A 121 -1.03 1.63 6.08
CA ILE A 121 0.34 2.02 6.48
C ILE A 121 1.36 2.07 5.34
N GLY A 122 1.01 1.72 4.10
CA GLY A 122 1.94 1.67 2.97
C GLY A 122 2.20 3.04 2.33
N ALA A 123 1.17 3.63 1.74
CA ALA A 123 1.30 4.84 0.91
C ALA A 123 1.76 6.09 1.67
N MET A 124 1.64 6.13 2.99
CA MET A 124 2.12 7.24 3.82
C MET A 124 3.64 7.46 3.75
N PHE A 125 4.39 6.48 3.28
CA PHE A 125 5.85 6.56 3.16
C PHE A 125 6.33 7.05 1.79
N ALA A 126 5.41 7.27 0.85
CA ALA A 126 5.77 7.87 -0.44
C ALA A 126 6.18 9.34 -0.25
N PRO A 127 7.25 9.77 -0.94
CA PRO A 127 7.84 11.08 -0.70
C PRO A 127 6.98 12.27 -1.15
N ARG A 128 5.99 12.05 -2.04
CA ARG A 128 5.11 13.10 -2.57
C ARG A 128 3.64 12.78 -2.26
N PRO A 129 3.15 13.07 -1.05
CA PRO A 129 1.81 12.71 -0.62
C PRO A 129 0.70 13.36 -1.44
N ASP A 130 0.96 14.51 -2.06
CA ASP A 130 0.07 15.18 -3.01
C ASP A 130 -0.18 14.33 -4.26
N LEU A 131 0.87 13.74 -4.85
CA LEU A 131 0.74 12.84 -6.00
C LEU A 131 0.04 11.53 -5.60
N VAL A 132 0.38 10.98 -4.44
CA VAL A 132 -0.33 9.80 -3.91
C VAL A 132 -1.83 10.10 -3.81
N THR A 133 -2.20 11.23 -3.19
CA THR A 133 -3.61 11.60 -3.04
C THR A 133 -4.31 11.74 -4.39
N GLN A 134 -3.66 12.40 -5.38
CA GLN A 134 -4.20 12.54 -6.73
C GLN A 134 -4.42 11.16 -7.39
N GLU A 135 -3.48 10.25 -7.29
CA GLU A 135 -3.57 8.91 -7.86
C GLU A 135 -4.65 8.06 -7.20
N LEU A 136 -4.71 8.04 -5.85
CA LEU A 136 -5.75 7.32 -5.13
C LEU A 136 -7.16 7.81 -5.50
N LEU A 137 -7.34 9.13 -5.60
CA LEU A 137 -8.61 9.72 -6.04
C LEU A 137 -8.90 9.43 -7.51
N ARG A 138 -7.89 9.47 -8.38
CA ARG A 138 -8.05 9.22 -9.82
C ARG A 138 -8.53 7.81 -10.12
N VAL A 139 -7.95 6.82 -9.45
CA VAL A 139 -8.29 5.40 -9.71
C VAL A 139 -9.54 4.95 -9.00
N CYS A 140 -10.01 5.67 -7.98
CA CYS A 140 -11.27 5.41 -7.28
C CYS A 140 -12.46 5.87 -8.11
N THR A 141 -13.52 5.05 -8.17
CA THR A 141 -14.77 5.42 -8.86
C THR A 141 -15.46 6.59 -8.15
N PRO A 142 -16.18 7.45 -8.88
CA PRO A 142 -17.07 8.44 -8.25
C PRO A 142 -18.07 7.75 -7.31
N GLY A 143 -18.12 8.19 -6.05
CA GLY A 143 -18.91 7.55 -5.01
C GLY A 143 -18.30 6.29 -4.39
N GLY A 144 -17.12 5.88 -4.83
CA GLY A 144 -16.35 4.79 -4.23
C GLY A 144 -15.78 5.13 -2.85
N THR A 145 -15.19 4.15 -2.21
CA THR A 145 -14.59 4.30 -0.88
C THR A 145 -13.08 4.44 -0.98
N LEU A 146 -12.53 5.50 -0.37
CA LEU A 146 -11.10 5.64 -0.16
C LEU A 146 -10.82 5.61 1.35
N ALA A 147 -9.99 4.66 1.79
CA ALA A 147 -9.67 4.50 3.21
C ALA A 147 -8.17 4.31 3.44
N MET A 148 -7.64 5.02 4.42
CA MET A 148 -6.24 4.92 4.81
C MET A 148 -6.10 4.75 6.32
N ALA A 149 -5.13 3.94 6.74
CA ALA A 149 -4.64 3.94 8.11
C ALA A 149 -3.16 4.30 8.12
N ASN A 150 -2.80 5.27 8.94
CA ASN A 150 -1.45 5.82 9.00
C ASN A 150 -0.95 5.90 10.44
N TRP A 151 0.36 5.82 10.63
CA TRP A 151 0.98 6.15 11.91
C TRP A 151 0.90 7.66 12.14
N THR A 152 0.56 8.06 13.36
CA THR A 152 0.57 9.48 13.73
C THR A 152 1.90 9.87 14.34
N ALA A 153 2.24 11.17 14.26
CA ALA A 153 3.46 11.71 14.84
C ALA A 153 3.52 11.58 16.38
N GLU A 154 2.36 11.54 17.02
CA GLU A 154 2.16 11.42 18.46
C GLU A 154 2.12 9.97 18.94
N GLY A 155 1.84 9.03 18.03
CA GLY A 155 1.81 7.60 18.32
C GLY A 155 3.21 7.02 18.56
N PHE A 156 3.25 5.77 19.03
CA PHE A 156 4.50 5.07 19.34
C PHE A 156 5.52 5.11 18.19
N VAL A 157 5.09 4.79 16.97
CA VAL A 157 5.98 4.77 15.80
C VAL A 157 6.49 6.17 15.45
N GLY A 158 5.64 7.19 15.52
CA GLY A 158 6.05 8.59 15.30
C GLY A 158 7.07 9.07 16.33
N GLN A 159 6.88 8.72 17.60
CA GLN A 159 7.85 9.03 18.65
C GLN A 159 9.16 8.26 18.47
N MET A 160 9.09 6.99 18.07
CA MET A 160 10.26 6.20 17.73
C MET A 160 11.07 6.87 16.61
N PHE A 161 10.44 7.28 15.52
CA PHE A 161 11.13 8.00 14.42
C PHE A 161 11.75 9.31 14.88
N LYS A 162 11.05 10.11 15.70
CA LYS A 162 11.62 11.33 16.27
C LYS A 162 12.90 11.07 17.10
N ASN A 163 12.93 9.96 17.83
CA ASN A 163 14.11 9.60 18.61
C ASN A 163 15.25 9.10 17.73
N VAL A 164 14.97 8.21 16.77
CA VAL A 164 15.97 7.65 15.85
C VAL A 164 16.58 8.74 14.97
N ALA A 165 15.80 9.72 14.51
CA ALA A 165 16.30 10.83 13.69
C ALA A 165 17.42 11.65 14.36
N LYS A 166 17.54 11.63 15.67
CA LYS A 166 18.64 12.31 16.40
C LYS A 166 19.99 11.63 16.19
N PHE A 167 20.00 10.38 15.75
CA PHE A 167 21.21 9.54 15.58
C PHE A 167 21.55 9.26 14.10
N ILE A 168 20.64 9.61 13.19
CA ILE A 168 20.84 9.50 11.73
C ILE A 168 21.32 10.86 11.23
N ARG A 169 22.57 10.92 10.72
CA ARG A 169 23.14 12.10 10.08
C ARG A 169 23.05 11.97 8.57
#